data_acdbed80652432c435893a71ac5f2327
#
_entry.id   acdbed80652432c435893a71ac5f2327
#
_cell.length_a   1.000
_cell.length_b   1.000
_cell.length_c   1.000
_cell.angle_alpha   90.00
_cell.angle_beta   90.00
_cell.angle_gamma   90.00
#
_symmetry.space_group_name_H-M   'P 1'
#
loop_
_entity.id
_entity.type
_entity.pdbx_description
1 polymer ?
#
loop_
_entity_poly.entity_id
_entity_poly.type
_entity_poly.pdbx_seq_one_letter_code
_entity_poly.pdbx_strand_id
1 'polypeptide(L)'
;MPSPILHSAKKYFSFCEILVTFVGCKLCVMKKLVCWNKNSRKRALRVLRKVVVAIALLAAAATVITSVSPIYNFKEAHPFSGPDIYNPYAEFDSLNSWKRANFHTHSRIKGFNNECDYWPAEVLATYESLGYDIITFSNHNEQTAHPKGKAFQSNGYEHGYNLFKYHKLAYGAKDVWHFDHIFPILASQKQFQLSQLSGEADIVQLNHPLRTPTLSKSQLEKLSGYKLIELDSGKSTENEYWDWALSAGHYSFGVANDDLHYPDQSGKIAIRCNFLCTPSTKYEDVLATLKKGCFYSMRLPDYGNGNWEIKREKNKAVPYIKDISLNNGVISIRFSEPANLVQMIGQNHTILATTKMCDSIAYEMKDSDPYVRATAYFPEGEVIYSNPFARYDASRQASPFDEELPQVDIFSTILFNLLLLALCVGDGYLLYKYVIKR
;
A
#
# COMPACT_ATOMS: atom_id res chain seq x y z
N MET A 1 -24.29 6.66 38.67
CA MET A 1 -23.32 6.86 37.58
C MET A 1 -23.89 6.18 36.34
N PRO A 2 -24.26 6.90 35.29
CA PRO A 2 -24.80 6.27 34.09
C PRO A 2 -23.65 5.85 33.15
N SER A 3 -23.80 4.67 32.55
CA SER A 3 -22.87 4.05 31.60
C SER A 3 -22.79 4.83 30.27
N PRO A 4 -21.62 4.89 29.63
CA PRO A 4 -21.48 5.46 28.31
C PRO A 4 -21.59 4.36 27.23
N ILE A 5 -22.81 4.00 26.88
CA ILE A 5 -23.09 3.23 25.66
C ILE A 5 -23.97 4.13 24.80
N LEU A 6 -23.36 4.92 23.93
CA LEU A 6 -24.00 5.55 22.75
C LEU A 6 -23.06 6.59 22.09
N HIS A 7 -21.94 6.16 21.53
CA HIS A 7 -21.21 6.99 20.55
C HIS A 7 -20.31 6.12 19.66
N SER A 8 -20.89 5.32 18.78
CA SER A 8 -20.15 4.74 17.66
C SER A 8 -21.10 4.19 16.59
N ALA A 9 -21.80 5.09 15.93
CA ALA A 9 -22.52 4.75 14.71
C ALA A 9 -22.63 5.99 13.81
N LYS A 10 -21.50 6.54 13.37
CA LYS A 10 -21.51 7.55 12.32
C LYS A 10 -20.20 7.51 11.56
N LYS A 11 -20.30 7.11 10.29
CA LYS A 11 -19.54 7.43 9.08
C LYS A 11 -18.84 6.26 8.43
N TYR A 12 -19.59 5.46 7.74
CA TYR A 12 -19.20 4.96 6.44
C TYR A 12 -20.38 5.19 5.49
N PHE A 13 -20.39 6.35 4.83
CA PHE A 13 -21.22 6.52 3.64
C PHE A 13 -20.60 5.67 2.54
N SER A 14 -20.98 4.40 2.48
CA SER A 14 -20.67 3.57 1.34
C SER A 14 -21.49 4.05 0.14
N PHE A 15 -21.00 3.82 -1.08
CA PHE A 15 -21.75 4.09 -2.32
C PHE A 15 -23.17 3.47 -2.27
N CYS A 16 -23.36 2.36 -1.55
CA CYS A 16 -24.67 1.76 -1.25
C CYS A 16 -25.55 2.66 -0.39
N GLU A 17 -25.00 3.35 0.62
CA GLU A 17 -25.82 4.24 1.48
C GLU A 17 -26.23 5.51 0.73
N ILE A 18 -25.36 6.03 -0.14
CA ILE A 18 -25.72 7.12 -1.06
C ILE A 18 -26.83 6.63 -2.00
N LEU A 19 -26.74 5.41 -2.52
CA LEU A 19 -27.79 4.82 -3.37
C LEU A 19 -29.09 4.57 -2.59
N VAL A 20 -29.01 4.06 -1.36
CA VAL A 20 -30.16 3.82 -0.48
C VAL A 20 -30.79 5.14 -0.02
N THR A 21 -30.00 6.16 0.28
CA THR A 21 -30.49 7.52 0.60
C THR A 21 -31.13 8.15 -0.63
N PHE A 22 -30.56 7.95 -1.82
CA PHE A 22 -31.15 8.41 -3.10
C PHE A 22 -32.46 7.68 -3.41
N VAL A 23 -32.54 6.37 -3.14
CA VAL A 23 -33.76 5.57 -3.30
C VAL A 23 -34.82 5.93 -2.24
N GLY A 24 -34.42 6.13 -0.99
CA GLY A 24 -35.29 6.59 0.09
C GLY A 24 -35.82 8.00 -0.15
N CYS A 25 -34.98 8.92 -0.65
CA CYS A 25 -35.39 10.26 -1.08
C CYS A 25 -36.34 10.19 -2.29
N LYS A 26 -36.13 9.23 -3.21
CA LYS A 26 -37.03 8.96 -4.34
C LYS A 26 -38.44 8.56 -3.89
N LEU A 27 -38.55 7.71 -2.85
CA LEU A 27 -39.85 7.31 -2.26
C LEU A 27 -40.55 8.48 -1.54
N CYS A 28 -39.80 9.34 -0.84
CA CYS A 28 -40.32 10.50 -0.15
C CYS A 28 -40.78 11.59 -1.15
N VAL A 29 -39.99 11.83 -2.18
CA VAL A 29 -40.33 12.73 -3.28
C VAL A 29 -41.52 12.19 -4.08
N MET A 30 -41.59 10.86 -4.30
CA MET A 30 -42.72 10.24 -4.98
C MET A 30 -44.02 10.34 -4.15
N LYS A 31 -43.98 10.17 -2.82
CA LYS A 31 -45.15 10.37 -1.95
C LYS A 31 -45.66 11.82 -1.96
N LYS A 32 -44.77 12.82 -1.96
CA LYS A 32 -45.15 14.24 -2.10
C LYS A 32 -45.68 14.61 -3.51
N LEU A 33 -45.17 13.94 -4.56
CA LEU A 33 -45.64 14.14 -5.94
C LEU A 33 -47.06 13.63 -6.19
N VAL A 34 -47.58 12.73 -5.35
CA VAL A 34 -48.98 12.21 -5.47
C VAL A 34 -50.03 13.30 -5.22
N CYS A 35 -49.69 14.32 -4.41
CA CYS A 35 -50.60 15.46 -4.11
C CYS A 35 -50.58 16.59 -5.14
N TRP A 36 -49.72 16.53 -6.16
CA TRP A 36 -49.59 17.55 -7.16
C TRP A 36 -50.51 17.34 -8.36
N ASN A 37 -51.00 18.44 -8.94
CA ASN A 37 -51.78 18.34 -10.16
C ASN A 37 -50.92 17.75 -11.31
N LYS A 38 -51.56 17.16 -12.30
CA LYS A 38 -50.90 16.41 -13.40
C LYS A 38 -49.82 17.21 -14.14
N ASN A 39 -49.96 18.52 -14.27
CA ASN A 39 -49.04 19.39 -14.95
C ASN A 39 -47.80 19.73 -14.11
N SER A 40 -48.01 20.01 -12.82
CA SER A 40 -46.93 20.24 -11.86
C SER A 40 -46.04 18.98 -11.70
N ARG A 41 -46.66 17.81 -11.67
CA ARG A 41 -45.98 16.52 -11.63
C ARG A 41 -45.12 16.27 -12.88
N LYS A 42 -45.65 16.54 -14.06
CA LYS A 42 -44.87 16.44 -15.33
C LYS A 42 -43.70 17.41 -15.36
N ARG A 43 -43.87 18.64 -14.84
CA ARG A 43 -42.79 19.63 -14.75
C ARG A 43 -41.70 19.19 -13.80
N ALA A 44 -42.04 18.74 -12.61
CA ALA A 44 -41.09 18.23 -11.60
C ALA A 44 -40.30 17.03 -12.11
N LEU A 45 -40.97 16.07 -12.79
CA LEU A 45 -40.29 14.92 -13.37
C LEU A 45 -39.32 15.31 -14.49
N ARG A 46 -39.64 16.31 -15.30
CA ARG A 46 -38.73 16.84 -16.31
C ARG A 46 -37.49 17.48 -15.68
N VAL A 47 -37.69 18.30 -14.65
CA VAL A 47 -36.58 18.92 -13.92
C VAL A 47 -35.70 17.85 -13.28
N LEU A 48 -36.30 16.89 -12.55
CA LEU A 48 -35.56 15.78 -11.93
C LEU A 48 -34.74 14.98 -12.96
N ARG A 49 -35.35 14.66 -14.13
CA ARG A 49 -34.62 13.99 -15.21
C ARG A 49 -33.42 14.80 -15.70
N LYS A 50 -33.59 16.12 -15.89
CA LYS A 50 -32.48 17.00 -16.30
C LYS A 50 -31.36 17.02 -15.25
N VAL A 51 -31.70 17.12 -13.96
CA VAL A 51 -30.72 17.09 -12.86
C VAL A 51 -29.95 15.75 -12.84
N VAL A 52 -30.65 14.63 -12.94
CA VAL A 52 -30.02 13.30 -12.97
C VAL A 52 -29.08 13.16 -14.18
N VAL A 53 -29.54 13.59 -15.37
CA VAL A 53 -28.71 13.58 -16.58
C VAL A 53 -27.51 14.49 -16.44
N ALA A 54 -27.66 15.68 -15.87
CA ALA A 54 -26.55 16.61 -15.63
C ALA A 54 -25.49 16.01 -14.70
N ILE A 55 -25.93 15.41 -13.58
CA ILE A 55 -25.01 14.75 -12.64
C ILE A 55 -24.26 13.59 -13.32
N ALA A 56 -24.95 12.76 -14.08
CA ALA A 56 -24.34 11.65 -14.80
C ALA A 56 -23.29 12.12 -15.84
N LEU A 57 -23.60 13.15 -16.61
CA LEU A 57 -22.68 13.73 -17.60
C LEU A 57 -21.48 14.40 -16.90
N LEU A 58 -21.69 15.16 -15.82
CA LEU A 58 -20.59 15.77 -15.07
C LEU A 58 -19.68 14.71 -14.44
N ALA A 59 -20.24 13.60 -13.94
CA ALA A 59 -19.45 12.49 -13.43
C ALA A 59 -18.65 11.79 -14.54
N ALA A 60 -19.26 11.63 -15.74
CA ALA A 60 -18.57 11.09 -16.91
C ALA A 60 -17.43 12.02 -17.36
N ALA A 61 -17.67 13.32 -17.45
CA ALA A 61 -16.64 14.30 -17.77
C ALA A 61 -15.49 14.28 -16.76
N ALA A 62 -15.78 14.26 -15.46
CA ALA A 62 -14.76 14.14 -14.41
C ALA A 62 -13.92 12.87 -14.58
N THR A 63 -14.54 11.73 -14.86
CA THR A 63 -13.85 10.46 -15.13
C THR A 63 -12.93 10.58 -16.34
N VAL A 64 -13.41 11.14 -17.45
CA VAL A 64 -12.62 11.30 -18.69
C VAL A 64 -11.44 12.26 -18.45
N ILE A 65 -11.66 13.39 -17.80
CA ILE A 65 -10.62 14.40 -17.52
C ILE A 65 -9.53 13.79 -16.61
N THR A 66 -9.91 13.04 -15.59
CA THR A 66 -8.95 12.39 -14.69
C THR A 66 -8.33 11.13 -15.29
N SER A 67 -8.74 10.70 -16.49
CA SER A 67 -8.11 9.56 -17.19
C SER A 67 -6.92 9.97 -18.05
N VAL A 68 -6.63 11.28 -18.19
CA VAL A 68 -5.47 11.80 -18.94
C VAL A 68 -4.19 11.20 -18.36
N SER A 69 -3.41 10.56 -19.21
CA SER A 69 -2.11 9.96 -18.83
C SER A 69 -1.23 9.74 -20.05
N PRO A 70 0.09 9.66 -19.88
CA PRO A 70 0.96 9.02 -20.86
C PRO A 70 0.56 7.57 -21.09
N ILE A 71 0.85 7.07 -22.27
CA ILE A 71 0.86 5.63 -22.58
C ILE A 71 2.33 5.19 -22.59
N TYR A 72 2.61 4.06 -21.96
CA TYR A 72 3.98 3.57 -21.80
C TYR A 72 4.26 2.35 -22.65
N ASN A 73 5.49 2.27 -23.16
CA ASN A 73 6.08 1.06 -23.72
C ASN A 73 6.66 0.25 -22.57
N PHE A 74 5.91 -0.76 -22.14
CA PHE A 74 6.36 -1.66 -21.08
C PHE A 74 7.35 -2.69 -21.64
N LYS A 75 8.41 -2.96 -20.87
CA LYS A 75 9.31 -4.07 -21.15
C LYS A 75 8.60 -5.40 -20.84
N GLU A 76 9.00 -6.45 -21.52
CA GLU A 76 8.59 -7.79 -21.15
C GLU A 76 9.20 -8.17 -19.80
N ALA A 77 8.40 -8.89 -19.00
CA ALA A 77 8.87 -9.42 -17.73
C ALA A 77 9.99 -10.44 -17.96
N HIS A 78 11.06 -10.34 -17.21
CA HIS A 78 12.16 -11.29 -17.24
C HIS A 78 12.67 -11.58 -15.83
N PRO A 79 12.93 -12.84 -15.47
CA PRO A 79 13.49 -13.19 -14.17
C PRO A 79 14.85 -12.52 -13.93
N PHE A 80 15.19 -12.30 -12.66
CA PHE A 80 16.54 -11.88 -12.27
C PHE A 80 17.59 -12.87 -12.78
N SER A 81 18.71 -12.36 -13.23
CA SER A 81 19.79 -13.17 -13.79
C SER A 81 21.15 -12.48 -13.61
N GLY A 82 22.21 -13.28 -13.56
CA GLY A 82 23.58 -12.82 -13.43
C GLY A 82 24.39 -13.74 -12.53
N PRO A 83 25.71 -13.55 -12.50
CA PRO A 83 26.61 -14.41 -11.71
C PRO A 83 26.57 -14.08 -10.22
N ASP A 84 26.16 -12.86 -9.85
CA ASP A 84 26.21 -12.37 -8.49
C ASP A 84 24.90 -12.54 -7.77
N ILE A 85 24.93 -12.54 -6.44
CA ILE A 85 23.75 -12.58 -5.58
C ILE A 85 23.74 -11.31 -4.72
N TYR A 86 22.73 -10.47 -4.89
CA TYR A 86 22.49 -9.36 -3.98
C TYR A 86 22.04 -9.87 -2.62
N ASN A 87 22.77 -9.47 -1.59
CA ASN A 87 22.45 -9.79 -0.20
C ASN A 87 21.91 -8.54 0.51
N PRO A 88 20.60 -8.46 0.79
CA PRO A 88 20.04 -7.33 1.50
C PRO A 88 20.53 -7.23 2.95
N TYR A 89 21.06 -8.31 3.49
CA TYR A 89 21.57 -8.40 4.87
C TYR A 89 23.11 -8.32 4.96
N ALA A 90 23.78 -7.81 3.92
CA ALA A 90 25.24 -7.70 3.94
C ALA A 90 25.80 -6.83 5.08
N GLU A 91 24.99 -5.86 5.57
CA GLU A 91 25.32 -4.98 6.69
C GLU A 91 24.65 -5.44 8.00
N PHE A 92 24.08 -6.64 8.02
CA PHE A 92 23.49 -7.16 9.25
C PHE A 92 24.56 -7.35 10.30
N ASP A 93 24.37 -6.72 11.45
CA ASP A 93 25.22 -6.87 12.62
C ASP A 93 24.34 -7.34 13.80
N SER A 94 24.64 -8.53 14.28
CA SER A 94 23.93 -9.13 15.43
C SER A 94 24.08 -8.32 16.73
N LEU A 95 25.05 -7.41 16.81
CA LEU A 95 25.24 -6.48 17.92
C LEU A 95 24.32 -5.26 17.82
N ASN A 96 23.86 -4.92 16.62
CA ASN A 96 22.82 -3.90 16.44
C ASN A 96 21.45 -4.52 16.70
N SER A 97 20.78 -4.00 17.71
CA SER A 97 19.41 -4.41 18.01
C SER A 97 18.46 -4.04 16.87
N TRP A 98 17.58 -4.94 16.51
CA TRP A 98 16.48 -4.67 15.61
C TRP A 98 15.60 -3.52 16.16
N LYS A 99 15.30 -2.52 15.31
CA LYS A 99 14.34 -1.46 15.62
C LYS A 99 13.01 -1.77 14.95
N ARG A 100 11.95 -1.74 15.74
CA ARG A 100 10.61 -2.09 15.28
C ARG A 100 9.90 -0.88 14.68
N ALA A 101 9.37 -1.03 13.47
CA ALA A 101 8.78 0.05 12.71
C ALA A 101 7.38 -0.29 12.17
N ASN A 102 6.55 0.76 12.00
CA ASN A 102 5.35 0.75 11.17
C ASN A 102 5.36 2.00 10.28
N PHE A 103 5.15 1.80 8.98
CA PHE A 103 5.27 2.86 7.99
C PHE A 103 3.95 3.32 7.41
N HIS A 104 2.84 2.60 7.68
CA HIS A 104 1.53 2.92 7.17
C HIS A 104 0.56 3.16 8.34
N THR A 105 0.43 4.43 8.71
CA THR A 105 -0.30 4.84 9.92
C THR A 105 -1.03 6.14 9.68
N HIS A 106 -2.34 6.14 9.89
CA HIS A 106 -3.16 7.33 9.85
C HIS A 106 -3.26 7.97 11.25
N SER A 107 -3.45 9.27 11.25
CA SER A 107 -3.68 10.07 12.45
C SER A 107 -4.68 11.16 12.15
N ARG A 108 -5.14 11.86 13.19
CA ARG A 108 -6.06 12.97 13.03
C ARG A 108 -5.40 14.12 12.27
N ILE A 109 -6.10 14.60 11.24
CA ILE A 109 -5.77 15.80 10.49
C ILE A 109 -6.85 16.87 10.67
N LYS A 110 -6.54 18.12 10.31
CA LYS A 110 -7.52 19.21 10.39
C LYS A 110 -8.49 19.26 9.22
N GLY A 111 -8.20 18.56 8.13
CA GLY A 111 -8.99 18.51 6.91
C GLY A 111 -10.27 17.69 7.04
N PHE A 112 -11.12 17.77 6.02
CA PHE A 112 -12.38 17.01 5.95
C PHE A 112 -12.16 15.50 5.72
N ASN A 113 -10.99 15.13 5.21
CA ASN A 113 -10.64 13.73 4.90
C ASN A 113 -9.94 13.04 6.06
N ASN A 114 -10.47 13.23 7.25
CA ASN A 114 -9.93 12.65 8.47
C ASN A 114 -10.37 11.19 8.62
N GLU A 115 -9.44 10.25 8.62
CA GLU A 115 -9.69 8.81 8.72
C GLU A 115 -9.34 8.22 10.10
N CYS A 116 -8.71 9.02 10.98
CA CYS A 116 -8.39 8.62 12.34
C CYS A 116 -8.77 9.75 13.31
N ASP A 117 -9.39 9.40 14.43
CA ASP A 117 -9.85 10.38 15.42
C ASP A 117 -8.77 10.79 16.45
N TYR A 118 -7.59 10.17 16.40
CA TYR A 118 -6.49 10.36 17.36
C TYR A 118 -5.36 11.20 16.76
N TRP A 119 -4.87 12.17 17.56
CA TRP A 119 -3.76 13.01 17.13
C TRP A 119 -2.45 12.23 17.00
N PRO A 120 -1.48 12.70 16.19
CA PRO A 120 -0.18 12.03 16.01
C PRO A 120 0.52 11.64 17.30
N ALA A 121 0.46 12.51 18.33
CA ALA A 121 1.09 12.23 19.63
C ALA A 121 0.43 11.06 20.39
N GLU A 122 -0.89 10.91 20.28
CA GLU A 122 -1.64 9.82 20.92
C GLU A 122 -1.37 8.50 20.22
N VAL A 123 -1.39 8.51 18.89
CA VAL A 123 -1.06 7.33 18.07
C VAL A 123 0.37 6.86 18.34
N LEU A 124 1.33 7.79 18.35
CA LEU A 124 2.73 7.49 18.64
C LEU A 124 2.91 6.89 20.03
N ALA A 125 2.32 7.50 21.08
CA ALA A 125 2.40 6.99 22.44
C ALA A 125 1.82 5.57 22.56
N THR A 126 0.77 5.26 21.82
CA THR A 126 0.19 3.91 21.78
C THR A 126 1.18 2.91 21.19
N TYR A 127 1.78 3.19 20.04
CA TYR A 127 2.79 2.34 19.42
C TYR A 127 4.04 2.16 20.30
N GLU A 128 4.54 3.25 20.90
CA GLU A 128 5.68 3.17 21.83
C GLU A 128 5.39 2.26 23.02
N SER A 129 4.16 2.32 23.57
CA SER A 129 3.73 1.42 24.64
C SER A 129 3.72 -0.07 24.24
N LEU A 130 3.66 -0.34 22.92
CA LEU A 130 3.66 -1.66 22.31
C LEU A 130 5.05 -2.09 21.77
N GLY A 131 6.10 -1.28 22.05
CA GLY A 131 7.48 -1.62 21.72
C GLY A 131 7.91 -1.23 20.30
N TYR A 132 7.28 -0.21 19.67
CA TYR A 132 7.71 0.33 18.40
C TYR A 132 8.66 1.50 18.59
N ASP A 133 9.72 1.54 17.78
CA ASP A 133 10.77 2.56 17.80
C ASP A 133 10.55 3.63 16.72
N ILE A 134 9.93 3.23 15.59
CA ILE A 134 9.83 4.05 14.38
C ILE A 134 8.39 4.01 13.86
N ILE A 135 7.75 5.18 13.79
CA ILE A 135 6.40 5.33 13.23
C ILE A 135 6.41 6.42 12.17
N THR A 136 5.84 6.14 11.01
CA THR A 136 5.61 7.12 9.96
C THR A 136 4.13 7.41 9.83
N PHE A 137 3.76 8.68 9.94
CA PHE A 137 2.40 9.12 9.62
C PHE A 137 2.26 9.27 8.10
N SER A 138 1.24 8.63 7.56
CA SER A 138 0.99 8.54 6.12
C SER A 138 -0.46 8.90 5.78
N ASN A 139 -0.94 10.02 6.30
CA ASN A 139 -2.29 10.48 6.00
C ASN A 139 -2.49 10.71 4.48
N HIS A 140 -3.70 10.51 3.98
CA HIS A 140 -4.00 10.67 2.57
C HIS A 140 -3.73 12.09 2.08
N ASN A 141 -2.82 12.20 1.11
CA ASN A 141 -2.42 13.44 0.43
C ASN A 141 -2.14 14.61 1.39
N GLU A 142 -1.57 14.30 2.56
CA GLU A 142 -1.17 15.27 3.57
C GLU A 142 0.09 14.82 4.30
N GLN A 143 1.13 15.65 4.27
CA GLN A 143 2.31 15.45 5.10
C GLN A 143 2.00 15.86 6.53
N THR A 144 2.07 14.90 7.43
CA THR A 144 1.76 15.13 8.84
C THR A 144 3.02 15.36 9.64
N ALA A 145 3.08 16.48 10.35
CA ALA A 145 4.21 16.79 11.22
C ALA A 145 4.33 15.78 12.36
N HIS A 146 5.53 15.26 12.53
CA HIS A 146 5.85 14.36 13.63
C HIS A 146 5.81 15.11 14.97
N PRO A 147 5.37 14.49 16.07
CA PRO A 147 5.39 15.11 17.38
C PRO A 147 6.79 15.61 17.78
N LYS A 148 6.86 16.76 18.45
CA LYS A 148 8.13 17.35 18.90
C LYS A 148 8.92 16.39 19.78
N GLY A 149 10.25 16.40 19.65
CA GLY A 149 11.17 15.58 20.43
C GLY A 149 11.33 14.14 19.93
N LYS A 150 10.64 13.73 18.86
CA LYS A 150 10.81 12.41 18.23
C LYS A 150 11.85 12.48 17.12
N ALA A 151 12.66 11.42 17.02
CA ALA A 151 13.81 11.41 16.11
C ALA A 151 13.41 11.21 14.65
N PHE A 152 12.45 10.31 14.39
CA PHE A 152 12.06 9.98 13.03
C PHE A 152 10.98 10.90 12.47
N GLN A 153 11.26 11.51 11.31
CA GLN A 153 10.33 12.37 10.58
C GLN A 153 10.53 12.13 9.08
N SER A 154 9.55 11.56 8.42
CA SER A 154 9.70 11.08 7.05
C SER A 154 9.08 11.97 5.98
N ASN A 155 8.41 13.06 6.28
CA ASN A 155 7.62 13.79 5.28
C ASN A 155 6.83 12.84 4.35
N GLY A 156 6.26 11.78 4.94
CA GLY A 156 5.54 10.76 4.20
C GLY A 156 4.06 11.09 4.06
N TYR A 157 3.45 10.59 3.00
CA TYR A 157 1.99 10.62 2.84
C TYR A 157 1.52 9.44 2.00
N GLU A 158 0.28 9.04 2.17
CA GLU A 158 -0.36 8.08 1.29
C GLU A 158 -1.01 8.83 0.12
N HIS A 159 -0.52 8.56 -1.10
CA HIS A 159 -1.10 9.09 -2.32
C HIS A 159 -2.28 8.24 -2.76
N GLY A 160 -3.39 8.90 -3.04
CA GLY A 160 -4.55 8.31 -3.71
C GLY A 160 -5.85 8.51 -2.95
N TYR A 161 -6.88 8.90 -3.71
CA TYR A 161 -8.29 8.93 -3.30
C TYR A 161 -9.18 8.15 -4.28
N ASN A 162 -8.55 7.41 -5.20
CA ASN A 162 -9.26 6.73 -6.26
C ASN A 162 -10.21 5.63 -5.72
N LEU A 163 -11.28 5.40 -6.47
CA LEU A 163 -12.31 4.45 -6.06
C LEU A 163 -11.85 2.98 -6.06
N PHE A 164 -10.70 2.71 -6.69
CA PHE A 164 -10.10 1.36 -6.75
C PHE A 164 -8.97 1.14 -5.75
N LYS A 165 -8.75 2.09 -4.82
CA LYS A 165 -7.76 1.96 -3.75
C LYS A 165 -6.34 1.63 -4.24
N TYR A 166 -5.98 2.16 -5.42
CA TYR A 166 -4.61 2.09 -5.91
C TYR A 166 -3.79 3.16 -5.18
N HIS A 167 -3.37 2.84 -3.97
CA HIS A 167 -2.65 3.75 -3.10
C HIS A 167 -1.15 3.46 -3.10
N LYS A 168 -0.37 4.47 -2.87
CA LYS A 168 1.09 4.42 -2.77
C LYS A 168 1.53 5.29 -1.61
N LEU A 169 2.54 4.86 -0.90
CA LEU A 169 3.15 5.66 0.14
C LEU A 169 4.45 6.27 -0.40
N ALA A 170 4.56 7.58 -0.30
CA ALA A 170 5.74 8.33 -0.68
C ALA A 170 6.51 8.76 0.57
N TYR A 171 7.76 8.31 0.71
CA TYR A 171 8.64 8.69 1.82
C TYR A 171 9.60 9.78 1.37
N GLY A 172 9.82 10.78 2.23
CA GLY A 172 10.74 11.88 1.93
C GLY A 172 10.29 12.74 0.76
N ALA A 173 8.99 12.83 0.52
CA ALA A 173 8.46 13.63 -0.55
C ALA A 173 8.68 15.12 -0.28
N LYS A 174 9.09 15.87 -1.31
CA LYS A 174 9.27 17.32 -1.23
C LYS A 174 7.94 18.03 -0.99
N ASP A 175 6.95 17.68 -1.81
CA ASP A 175 5.60 18.20 -1.76
C ASP A 175 4.57 17.08 -1.93
N VAL A 176 3.30 17.38 -1.67
CA VAL A 176 2.18 16.46 -1.89
C VAL A 176 1.70 16.59 -3.33
N TRP A 177 1.80 15.52 -4.08
CA TRP A 177 1.22 15.45 -5.41
C TRP A 177 -0.26 15.04 -5.34
N HIS A 178 -1.17 15.94 -5.75
CA HIS A 178 -2.61 15.77 -5.54
C HIS A 178 -3.36 15.12 -6.70
N PHE A 179 -2.75 15.02 -7.91
CA PHE A 179 -3.46 14.44 -9.04
C PHE A 179 -3.66 12.94 -8.84
N ASP A 180 -4.88 12.47 -9.03
CA ASP A 180 -5.22 11.04 -9.05
C ASP A 180 -6.24 10.74 -10.13
N HIS A 181 -6.21 9.53 -10.67
CA HIS A 181 -7.24 8.99 -11.54
C HIS A 181 -8.42 8.52 -10.70
N ILE A 182 -9.63 8.94 -10.99
CA ILE A 182 -10.83 8.42 -10.27
C ILE A 182 -10.89 6.89 -10.41
N PHE A 183 -10.60 6.39 -11.60
CA PHE A 183 -10.55 4.96 -11.92
C PHE A 183 -9.22 4.61 -12.60
N PRO A 184 -8.18 4.23 -11.89
CA PRO A 184 -6.92 3.78 -12.48
C PRO A 184 -7.07 2.35 -13.05
N ILE A 185 -7.63 2.24 -14.27
CA ILE A 185 -7.91 0.95 -14.92
C ILE A 185 -6.68 0.46 -15.68
N LEU A 186 -6.03 1.34 -16.46
CA LEU A 186 -4.92 1.00 -17.33
C LEU A 186 -3.61 0.86 -16.55
N ALA A 187 -2.73 -0.05 -17.00
CA ALA A 187 -1.37 -0.14 -16.47
C ALA A 187 -0.62 1.19 -16.65
N SER A 188 -0.81 1.89 -17.77
CA SER A 188 -0.20 3.20 -18.03
C SER A 188 -0.62 4.27 -17.04
N GLN A 189 -1.87 4.28 -16.60
CA GLN A 189 -2.34 5.21 -15.55
C GLN A 189 -1.68 4.93 -14.21
N LYS A 190 -1.52 3.65 -13.86
CA LYS A 190 -0.83 3.22 -12.65
C LYS A 190 0.66 3.56 -12.71
N GLN A 191 1.30 3.30 -13.85
CA GLN A 191 2.70 3.64 -14.07
C GLN A 191 2.96 5.13 -14.02
N PHE A 192 2.07 5.94 -14.59
CA PHE A 192 2.19 7.39 -14.53
C PHE A 192 2.29 7.89 -13.08
N GLN A 193 1.43 7.38 -12.20
CA GLN A 193 1.47 7.74 -10.79
C GLN A 193 2.77 7.28 -10.10
N LEU A 194 3.24 6.06 -10.38
CA LEU A 194 4.51 5.56 -9.85
C LEU A 194 5.70 6.40 -10.36
N SER A 195 5.72 6.73 -11.65
CA SER A 195 6.79 7.53 -12.25
C SER A 195 6.86 8.94 -11.67
N GLN A 196 5.71 9.58 -11.42
CA GLN A 196 5.70 10.90 -10.78
C GLN A 196 6.21 10.82 -9.34
N LEU A 197 5.68 9.90 -8.54
CA LEU A 197 6.08 9.76 -7.15
C LEU A 197 7.55 9.37 -7.00
N SER A 198 8.07 8.47 -7.85
CA SER A 198 9.48 8.06 -7.81
C SER A 198 10.47 9.18 -8.19
N GLY A 199 10.00 10.21 -8.90
CA GLY A 199 10.79 11.41 -9.19
C GLY A 199 10.81 12.45 -8.06
N GLU A 200 9.89 12.37 -7.12
CA GLU A 200 9.69 13.39 -6.08
C GLU A 200 9.93 12.87 -4.64
N ALA A 201 9.91 11.56 -4.44
CA ALA A 201 10.09 10.92 -3.15
C ALA A 201 11.39 10.11 -3.09
N ASP A 202 11.94 9.93 -1.90
CA ASP A 202 13.12 9.10 -1.67
C ASP A 202 12.85 7.61 -1.89
N ILE A 203 11.65 7.15 -1.51
CA ILE A 203 11.16 5.79 -1.72
C ILE A 203 9.65 5.85 -1.99
N VAL A 204 9.20 5.00 -2.91
CA VAL A 204 7.77 4.73 -3.16
C VAL A 204 7.44 3.31 -2.72
N GLN A 205 6.34 3.15 -1.98
CA GLN A 205 5.76 1.88 -1.58
C GLN A 205 4.42 1.68 -2.30
N LEU A 206 4.21 0.50 -2.85
CA LEU A 206 2.89 0.07 -3.34
C LEU A 206 2.09 -0.52 -2.18
N ASN A 207 0.99 0.15 -1.81
CA ASN A 207 0.18 -0.23 -0.65
C ASN A 207 -0.87 -1.29 -1.00
N HIS A 208 -1.15 -2.20 -0.04
CA HIS A 208 -2.25 -3.17 -0.03
C HIS A 208 -2.77 -3.56 -1.44
N PRO A 209 -1.93 -4.13 -2.32
CA PRO A 209 -2.26 -4.36 -3.73
C PRO A 209 -3.52 -5.20 -3.95
N LEU A 210 -3.86 -6.11 -3.04
CA LEU A 210 -5.10 -6.91 -3.09
C LEU A 210 -6.37 -6.05 -3.03
N ARG A 211 -6.32 -4.86 -2.42
CA ARG A 211 -7.48 -3.94 -2.35
C ARG A 211 -7.72 -3.20 -3.66
N THR A 212 -6.82 -3.30 -4.63
CA THR A 212 -6.93 -2.66 -5.94
C THR A 212 -7.53 -3.65 -6.95
N PRO A 213 -8.85 -3.63 -7.20
CA PRO A 213 -9.53 -4.65 -8.00
C PRO A 213 -9.08 -4.68 -9.47
N THR A 214 -8.42 -3.62 -9.93
CA THR A 214 -7.89 -3.51 -11.29
C THR A 214 -6.40 -3.84 -11.39
N LEU A 215 -5.73 -4.23 -10.29
CA LEU A 215 -4.33 -4.62 -10.30
C LEU A 215 -4.22 -6.14 -10.48
N SER A 216 -4.25 -6.57 -11.73
CA SER A 216 -4.02 -7.98 -12.08
C SER A 216 -2.52 -8.32 -12.10
N LYS A 217 -2.20 -9.64 -12.10
CA LYS A 217 -0.83 -10.12 -12.28
C LYS A 217 -0.18 -9.52 -13.52
N SER A 218 -0.85 -9.57 -14.68
CA SER A 218 -0.34 -9.03 -15.95
C SER A 218 -0.14 -7.51 -15.96
N GLN A 219 -0.77 -6.78 -15.06
CA GLN A 219 -0.49 -5.35 -14.86
C GLN A 219 0.69 -5.14 -13.91
N LEU A 220 0.70 -5.83 -12.77
CA LEU A 220 1.77 -5.69 -11.78
C LEU A 220 3.14 -6.07 -12.38
N GLU A 221 3.19 -7.10 -13.23
CA GLU A 221 4.38 -7.52 -13.97
C GLU A 221 4.96 -6.45 -14.92
N LYS A 222 4.25 -5.35 -15.14
CA LYS A 222 4.67 -4.22 -15.98
C LYS A 222 5.07 -2.99 -15.20
N LEU A 223 4.65 -2.91 -13.93
CA LEU A 223 4.83 -1.69 -13.12
C LEU A 223 6.20 -1.66 -12.47
N SER A 224 6.85 -0.51 -12.52
CA SER A 224 8.15 -0.24 -11.91
C SER A 224 8.18 1.14 -11.22
N GLY A 225 9.27 1.45 -10.51
CA GLY A 225 9.42 2.73 -9.81
C GLY A 225 8.96 2.70 -8.36
N TYR A 226 8.64 1.53 -7.80
CA TYR A 226 8.46 1.30 -6.37
C TYR A 226 9.59 0.42 -5.83
N LYS A 227 10.04 0.68 -4.61
CA LYS A 227 11.08 -0.10 -3.92
C LYS A 227 10.54 -0.95 -2.78
N LEU A 228 9.34 -0.64 -2.33
CA LEU A 228 8.64 -1.39 -1.29
C LEU A 228 7.27 -1.83 -1.81
N ILE A 229 6.84 -3.01 -1.40
CA ILE A 229 5.49 -3.52 -1.62
C ILE A 229 4.91 -4.02 -0.30
N GLU A 230 3.68 -3.64 -0.02
CA GLU A 230 3.00 -4.08 1.19
C GLU A 230 2.46 -5.48 0.98
N LEU A 231 3.01 -6.43 1.73
CA LEU A 231 2.71 -7.86 1.60
C LEU A 231 1.75 -8.36 2.69
N ASP A 232 1.54 -7.57 3.71
CA ASP A 232 0.57 -7.82 4.76
C ASP A 232 0.09 -6.49 5.32
N SER A 233 -1.22 -6.21 5.20
CA SER A 233 -1.82 -4.99 5.73
C SER A 233 -3.28 -5.21 6.12
N GLY A 234 -3.70 -4.53 7.18
CA GLY A 234 -5.08 -4.39 7.63
C GLY A 234 -5.92 -5.69 7.68
N LYS A 235 -6.17 -6.35 6.58
CA LYS A 235 -7.15 -7.45 6.52
C LYS A 235 -6.68 -8.75 5.86
N SER A 236 -5.56 -8.74 5.14
CA SER A 236 -5.15 -9.87 4.31
C SER A 236 -3.65 -9.97 4.15
N THR A 237 -3.18 -11.15 3.83
CA THR A 237 -1.82 -11.41 3.35
C THR A 237 -1.77 -11.28 1.83
N GLU A 238 -0.79 -10.56 1.32
CA GLU A 238 -0.67 -10.18 -0.08
C GLU A 238 0.66 -10.65 -0.71
N ASN A 239 1.27 -11.69 -0.12
CA ASN A 239 2.54 -12.27 -0.56
C ASN A 239 2.57 -12.65 -2.03
N GLU A 240 1.46 -13.07 -2.59
CA GLU A 240 1.33 -13.47 -3.98
C GLU A 240 1.64 -12.32 -4.93
N TYR A 241 1.21 -11.10 -4.60
CA TYR A 241 1.53 -9.90 -5.37
C TYR A 241 3.03 -9.60 -5.37
N TRP A 242 3.68 -9.81 -4.22
CA TRP A 242 5.12 -9.66 -4.13
C TRP A 242 5.87 -10.66 -5.01
N ASP A 243 5.47 -11.93 -4.97
CA ASP A 243 6.09 -12.96 -5.81
C ASP A 243 5.82 -12.75 -7.30
N TRP A 244 4.68 -12.16 -7.70
CA TRP A 244 4.45 -11.76 -9.09
C TRP A 244 5.43 -10.67 -9.53
N ALA A 245 5.64 -9.64 -8.70
CA ALA A 245 6.58 -8.57 -8.99
C ALA A 245 8.02 -9.10 -9.09
N LEU A 246 8.47 -9.86 -8.09
CA LEU A 246 9.81 -10.46 -8.07
C LEU A 246 10.02 -11.40 -9.26
N SER A 247 9.02 -12.20 -9.60
CA SER A 247 9.11 -13.16 -10.72
C SER A 247 9.18 -12.47 -12.08
N ALA A 248 8.69 -11.23 -12.16
CA ALA A 248 8.79 -10.40 -13.35
C ALA A 248 10.10 -9.61 -13.46
N GLY A 249 10.97 -9.68 -12.44
CA GLY A 249 12.22 -8.94 -12.38
C GLY A 249 12.13 -7.55 -11.76
N HIS A 250 11.01 -7.23 -11.09
CA HIS A 250 10.84 -5.99 -10.35
C HIS A 250 11.31 -6.20 -8.91
N TYR A 251 12.55 -5.77 -8.64
CA TYR A 251 13.15 -5.95 -7.32
C TYR A 251 12.53 -4.99 -6.32
N SER A 252 11.87 -5.52 -5.30
CA SER A 252 11.24 -4.76 -4.24
C SER A 252 11.34 -5.49 -2.92
N PHE A 253 11.36 -4.75 -1.82
CA PHE A 253 11.34 -5.31 -0.48
C PHE A 253 9.90 -5.37 0.04
N GLY A 254 9.60 -6.44 0.77
CA GLY A 254 8.30 -6.64 1.39
C GLY A 254 8.19 -5.91 2.72
N VAL A 255 7.10 -5.16 2.93
CA VAL A 255 6.78 -4.51 4.20
C VAL A 255 5.43 -4.96 4.72
N ALA A 256 5.29 -5.01 6.06
CA ALA A 256 4.05 -5.32 6.73
C ALA A 256 3.66 -4.16 7.66
N ASN A 257 2.47 -3.59 7.44
CA ASN A 257 2.03 -2.41 8.16
C ASN A 257 0.56 -2.53 8.58
N ASP A 258 0.19 -1.81 9.63
CA ASP A 258 -1.17 -1.90 10.19
C ASP A 258 -2.22 -1.22 9.31
N ASP A 259 -1.85 -0.23 8.47
CA ASP A 259 -2.80 0.68 7.81
C ASP A 259 -3.79 1.22 8.86
N LEU A 260 -3.19 1.83 9.90
CA LEU A 260 -3.88 2.10 11.16
C LEU A 260 -4.88 3.25 11.05
N HIS A 261 -6.11 2.99 11.43
CA HIS A 261 -7.19 3.98 11.55
C HIS A 261 -7.78 4.04 12.96
N TYR A 262 -7.62 2.98 13.75
CA TYR A 262 -8.27 2.78 15.05
C TYR A 262 -7.26 2.33 16.11
N PRO A 263 -6.46 3.26 16.67
CA PRO A 263 -5.42 2.92 17.67
C PRO A 263 -5.94 2.42 19.01
N ASP A 264 -7.23 2.62 19.29
CA ASP A 264 -7.94 2.13 20.48
C ASP A 264 -8.46 0.69 20.34
N GLN A 265 -8.36 0.07 19.16
CA GLN A 265 -8.79 -1.30 18.92
C GLN A 265 -7.58 -2.23 18.84
N SER A 266 -7.46 -3.17 19.80
CA SER A 266 -6.29 -4.06 19.89
C SER A 266 -6.04 -4.87 18.61
N GLY A 267 -7.09 -5.35 17.95
CA GLY A 267 -7.00 -6.10 16.70
C GLY A 267 -6.71 -5.24 15.46
N LYS A 268 -6.37 -3.95 15.62
CA LYS A 268 -6.06 -3.02 14.53
C LYS A 268 -4.67 -2.40 14.62
N ILE A 269 -4.08 -2.38 15.79
CA ILE A 269 -2.76 -1.79 16.05
C ILE A 269 -1.77 -2.87 16.48
N ALA A 270 -0.53 -2.71 16.07
CA ALA A 270 0.58 -3.59 16.42
C ALA A 270 0.28 -5.09 16.15
N ILE A 271 -0.28 -5.34 14.99
CA ILE A 271 -0.49 -6.67 14.44
C ILE A 271 0.35 -6.90 13.19
N ARG A 272 1.14 -5.88 12.80
CA ARG A 272 2.17 -5.92 11.77
C ARG A 272 3.32 -5.02 12.14
N CYS A 273 4.51 -5.37 11.71
CA CYS A 273 5.70 -4.55 11.90
C CYS A 273 6.82 -4.93 10.94
N ASN A 274 7.83 -4.06 10.92
CA ASN A 274 9.08 -4.30 10.24
C ASN A 274 10.21 -4.16 11.25
N PHE A 275 11.19 -5.05 11.22
CA PHE A 275 12.37 -5.00 12.09
C PHE A 275 13.57 -4.58 11.26
N LEU A 276 14.12 -3.40 11.55
CA LEU A 276 15.20 -2.77 10.80
C LEU A 276 16.53 -2.92 11.56
N CYS A 277 17.55 -3.41 10.89
CA CYS A 277 18.93 -3.37 11.38
C CYS A 277 19.52 -1.98 11.04
N THR A 278 19.18 -0.99 11.85
CA THR A 278 19.56 0.41 11.63
C THR A 278 20.30 0.98 12.85
N PRO A 279 21.35 1.80 12.66
CA PRO A 279 22.10 2.34 13.77
C PRO A 279 21.29 3.31 14.65
N SER A 280 20.32 4.00 14.08
CA SER A 280 19.46 4.92 14.83
C SER A 280 18.03 5.01 14.26
N THR A 281 17.16 5.78 14.91
CA THR A 281 15.81 6.10 14.42
C THR A 281 15.77 7.39 13.58
N LYS A 282 16.92 7.97 13.23
CA LYS A 282 16.97 9.16 12.38
C LYS A 282 16.58 8.80 10.95
N TYR A 283 16.01 9.78 10.26
CA TYR A 283 15.48 9.57 8.91
C TYR A 283 16.53 9.00 7.94
N GLU A 284 17.74 9.54 7.95
CA GLU A 284 18.82 9.15 7.03
C GLU A 284 19.24 7.68 7.24
N ASP A 285 19.35 7.24 8.50
CA ASP A 285 19.72 5.87 8.84
C ASP A 285 18.59 4.88 8.47
N VAL A 286 17.35 5.24 8.78
CA VAL A 286 16.17 4.44 8.41
C VAL A 286 16.04 4.36 6.89
N LEU A 287 16.19 5.48 6.19
CA LEU A 287 16.14 5.53 4.73
C LEU A 287 17.23 4.66 4.09
N ALA A 288 18.46 4.74 4.59
CA ALA A 288 19.58 3.91 4.11
C ALA A 288 19.30 2.42 4.31
N THR A 289 18.76 2.04 5.46
CA THR A 289 18.37 0.66 5.76
C THR A 289 17.25 0.16 4.85
N LEU A 290 16.22 0.97 4.62
CA LEU A 290 15.12 0.64 3.69
C LEU A 290 15.62 0.48 2.25
N LYS A 291 16.53 1.34 1.79
CA LYS A 291 17.12 1.26 0.45
C LYS A 291 17.99 0.03 0.23
N LYS A 292 18.62 -0.49 1.28
CA LYS A 292 19.49 -1.68 1.23
C LYS A 292 18.72 -2.98 1.49
N GLY A 293 17.57 -2.90 2.18
CA GLY A 293 16.73 -4.03 2.53
C GLY A 293 17.18 -4.79 3.77
N CYS A 294 18.07 -4.20 4.61
CA CYS A 294 18.52 -4.83 5.86
C CYS A 294 17.42 -4.79 6.94
N PHE A 295 16.30 -5.39 6.62
CA PHE A 295 15.15 -5.53 7.49
C PHE A 295 14.32 -6.76 7.10
N TYR A 296 13.45 -7.20 8.00
CA TYR A 296 12.41 -8.19 7.70
C TYR A 296 11.06 -7.70 8.19
N SER A 297 10.00 -8.25 7.62
CA SER A 297 8.63 -7.91 7.96
C SER A 297 7.96 -9.00 8.77
N MET A 298 6.96 -8.63 9.56
CA MET A 298 6.31 -9.58 10.45
C MET A 298 4.82 -9.28 10.60
N ARG A 299 4.01 -10.34 10.53
CA ARG A 299 2.64 -10.35 11.00
C ARG A 299 2.59 -10.91 12.43
N LEU A 300 1.77 -10.30 13.26
CA LEU A 300 1.52 -10.69 14.64
C LEU A 300 0.04 -11.02 14.84
N PRO A 301 -0.30 -11.95 15.72
CA PRO A 301 -1.67 -12.14 16.17
C PRO A 301 -2.15 -10.96 17.02
N ASP A 302 -3.45 -10.82 17.21
CA ASP A 302 -4.00 -9.92 18.23
C ASP A 302 -3.81 -10.53 19.62
N TYR A 303 -2.62 -10.36 20.16
CA TYR A 303 -2.29 -10.86 21.49
C TYR A 303 -3.27 -10.35 22.54
N GLY A 304 -3.76 -11.25 23.37
CA GLY A 304 -4.66 -10.91 24.46
C GLY A 304 -6.11 -10.65 24.04
N ASN A 305 -6.42 -10.63 22.74
CA ASN A 305 -7.77 -10.48 22.19
C ASN A 305 -8.60 -9.41 22.93
N GLY A 306 -8.08 -8.18 22.94
CA GLY A 306 -8.67 -7.02 23.63
C GLY A 306 -8.05 -6.72 25.01
N ASN A 307 -7.26 -7.62 25.58
CA ASN A 307 -6.53 -7.37 26.82
C ASN A 307 -5.21 -6.64 26.51
N TRP A 308 -5.15 -5.35 26.79
CA TRP A 308 -4.00 -4.49 26.51
C TRP A 308 -2.74 -4.81 27.34
N GLU A 309 -2.89 -5.36 28.55
CA GLU A 309 -1.75 -5.76 29.38
C GLU A 309 -1.03 -6.94 28.74
N ILE A 310 -1.77 -8.01 28.43
CA ILE A 310 -1.25 -9.18 27.70
C ILE A 310 -0.64 -8.74 26.36
N LYS A 311 -1.32 -7.85 25.62
CA LYS A 311 -0.82 -7.37 24.35
C LYS A 311 0.54 -6.68 24.49
N ARG A 312 0.72 -5.81 25.50
CA ARG A 312 2.00 -5.13 25.75
C ARG A 312 3.12 -6.08 26.12
N GLU A 313 2.82 -7.09 26.96
CA GLU A 313 3.83 -8.10 27.34
C GLU A 313 4.25 -8.95 26.15
N LYS A 314 3.29 -9.52 25.43
CA LYS A 314 3.57 -10.39 24.29
C LYS A 314 4.28 -9.65 23.15
N ASN A 315 3.92 -8.40 22.87
CA ASN A 315 4.60 -7.60 21.86
C ASN A 315 6.09 -7.32 22.16
N LYS A 316 6.54 -7.43 23.43
CA LYS A 316 7.95 -7.28 23.81
C LYS A 316 8.77 -8.55 23.57
N ALA A 317 8.12 -9.69 23.43
CA ALA A 317 8.75 -11.01 23.38
C ALA A 317 8.37 -11.78 22.10
N VAL A 318 8.33 -11.09 20.96
CA VAL A 318 8.03 -11.72 19.67
C VAL A 318 9.24 -12.48 19.12
N PRO A 319 9.05 -13.54 18.32
CA PRO A 319 10.13 -14.19 17.58
C PRO A 319 10.89 -13.21 16.70
N TYR A 320 12.17 -13.40 16.52
CA TYR A 320 13.00 -12.54 15.68
C TYR A 320 14.08 -13.33 14.92
N ILE A 321 14.63 -12.75 13.86
CA ILE A 321 15.79 -13.29 13.16
C ILE A 321 17.03 -12.99 14.01
N LYS A 322 17.66 -14.06 14.52
CA LYS A 322 18.87 -14.01 15.35
C LYS A 322 20.12 -13.89 14.50
N ASP A 323 20.10 -14.51 13.33
CA ASP A 323 21.19 -14.48 12.37
C ASP A 323 20.66 -14.70 10.95
N ILE A 324 21.22 -13.97 9.99
CA ILE A 324 20.93 -14.14 8.56
C ILE A 324 22.16 -13.80 7.75
N SER A 325 22.58 -14.71 6.88
CA SER A 325 23.83 -14.55 6.12
C SER A 325 23.76 -15.22 4.76
N LEU A 326 24.64 -14.74 3.87
CA LEU A 326 24.95 -15.36 2.57
C LEU A 326 26.46 -15.65 2.52
N ASN A 327 26.82 -16.92 2.49
CA ASN A 327 28.22 -17.35 2.43
C ASN A 327 28.39 -18.40 1.32
N ASN A 328 29.24 -18.13 0.33
CA ASN A 328 29.52 -19.04 -0.78
C ASN A 328 28.24 -19.57 -1.46
N GLY A 329 27.25 -18.67 -1.69
CA GLY A 329 25.99 -19.04 -2.32
C GLY A 329 24.97 -19.69 -1.35
N VAL A 330 25.33 -19.96 -0.11
CA VAL A 330 24.42 -20.54 0.90
C VAL A 330 23.78 -19.43 1.73
N ILE A 331 22.47 -19.33 1.65
CA ILE A 331 21.64 -18.48 2.52
C ILE A 331 21.36 -19.27 3.79
N SER A 332 21.70 -18.71 4.94
CA SER A 332 21.44 -19.30 6.26
C SER A 332 20.64 -18.32 7.12
N ILE A 333 19.57 -18.81 7.75
CA ILE A 333 18.72 -18.00 8.64
C ILE A 333 18.54 -18.78 9.95
N ARG A 334 18.71 -18.09 11.08
CA ARG A 334 18.45 -18.62 12.41
C ARG A 334 17.51 -17.68 13.18
N PHE A 335 16.50 -18.26 13.77
CA PHE A 335 15.49 -17.56 14.56
C PHE A 335 15.78 -17.64 16.05
N SER A 336 15.13 -16.79 16.84
CA SER A 336 15.24 -16.77 18.30
C SER A 336 14.65 -18.01 18.97
N GLU A 337 13.70 -18.67 18.31
CA GLU A 337 13.00 -19.86 18.78
C GLU A 337 12.54 -20.74 17.60
N PRO A 338 12.16 -22.01 17.85
CA PRO A 338 11.71 -22.91 16.79
C PRO A 338 10.41 -22.43 16.12
N ALA A 339 10.41 -22.36 14.80
CA ALA A 339 9.23 -22.14 13.98
C ALA A 339 8.54 -23.49 13.68
N ASN A 340 7.20 -23.49 13.59
CA ASN A 340 6.43 -24.65 13.14
C ASN A 340 6.79 -25.05 11.71
N LEU A 341 7.03 -24.04 10.86
CA LEU A 341 7.35 -24.24 9.45
C LEU A 341 8.22 -23.06 8.97
N VAL A 342 9.31 -23.36 8.28
CA VAL A 342 10.10 -22.40 7.54
C VAL A 342 10.19 -22.85 6.09
N GLN A 343 9.96 -21.94 5.16
CA GLN A 343 10.01 -22.18 3.72
C GLN A 343 10.96 -21.21 3.04
N MET A 344 11.85 -21.71 2.18
CA MET A 344 12.55 -20.92 1.18
C MET A 344 11.71 -20.89 -0.09
N ILE A 345 11.43 -19.70 -0.59
CA ILE A 345 10.50 -19.43 -1.69
C ILE A 345 11.27 -18.72 -2.80
N GLY A 346 11.08 -19.18 -4.03
CA GLY A 346 11.69 -18.63 -5.25
C GLY A 346 10.65 -18.31 -6.32
N GLN A 347 11.13 -18.34 -7.56
CA GLN A 347 10.38 -17.97 -8.76
C GLN A 347 8.96 -18.55 -8.79
N ASN A 348 7.96 -17.70 -9.09
CA ASN A 348 6.54 -18.05 -9.14
C ASN A 348 6.01 -18.73 -7.87
N HIS A 349 6.48 -18.26 -6.71
CA HIS A 349 6.14 -18.83 -5.40
C HIS A 349 6.53 -20.32 -5.24
N THR A 350 7.53 -20.79 -5.95
CA THR A 350 8.01 -22.18 -5.82
C THR A 350 8.67 -22.40 -4.46
N ILE A 351 8.27 -23.42 -3.75
CA ILE A 351 8.91 -23.83 -2.49
C ILE A 351 10.21 -24.59 -2.81
N LEU A 352 11.33 -23.98 -2.49
CA LEU A 352 12.67 -24.50 -2.79
C LEU A 352 13.18 -25.42 -1.68
N ALA A 353 12.90 -25.08 -0.44
CA ALA A 353 13.25 -25.87 0.75
C ALA A 353 12.23 -25.66 1.86
N THR A 354 12.13 -26.63 2.76
CA THR A 354 11.21 -26.58 3.91
C THR A 354 11.85 -27.25 5.12
N THR A 355 11.75 -26.60 6.29
CA THR A 355 12.04 -27.22 7.60
C THR A 355 10.83 -27.09 8.52
N LYS A 356 10.69 -28.00 9.48
CA LYS A 356 9.59 -27.99 10.45
C LYS A 356 10.15 -28.15 11.86
N MET A 357 9.51 -27.47 12.81
CA MET A 357 9.88 -27.52 14.24
C MET A 357 11.39 -27.26 14.47
N CYS A 358 11.93 -26.26 13.75
CA CYS A 358 13.34 -25.88 13.76
C CYS A 358 13.50 -24.38 13.91
N ASP A 359 14.61 -23.98 14.53
CA ASP A 359 15.01 -22.59 14.69
C ASP A 359 15.88 -22.05 13.54
N SER A 360 16.16 -22.90 12.52
CA SER A 360 17.05 -22.51 11.42
C SER A 360 16.69 -23.19 10.11
N ILE A 361 17.13 -22.56 9.02
CA ILE A 361 17.09 -23.11 7.66
C ILE A 361 18.34 -22.65 6.89
N ALA A 362 18.86 -23.50 6.02
CA ALA A 362 19.90 -23.16 5.08
C ALA A 362 19.51 -23.64 3.68
N TYR A 363 19.88 -22.84 2.65
CA TYR A 363 19.62 -23.18 1.26
C TYR A 363 20.75 -22.65 0.36
N GLU A 364 21.32 -23.53 -0.45
CA GLU A 364 22.27 -23.17 -1.50
C GLU A 364 21.51 -22.66 -2.72
N MET A 365 21.65 -21.38 -3.04
CA MET A 365 20.99 -20.72 -4.16
C MET A 365 21.59 -21.20 -5.48
N LYS A 366 20.82 -21.97 -6.25
CA LYS A 366 21.24 -22.54 -7.51
C LYS A 366 21.30 -21.47 -8.60
N ASP A 367 22.06 -21.74 -9.69
CA ASP A 367 22.14 -20.82 -10.84
C ASP A 367 20.78 -20.61 -11.53
N SER A 368 19.87 -21.59 -11.37
CA SER A 368 18.50 -21.50 -11.88
C SER A 368 17.54 -20.67 -11.00
N ASP A 369 17.99 -20.24 -9.83
CA ASP A 369 17.12 -19.50 -8.89
C ASP A 369 17.30 -17.99 -9.07
N PRO A 370 16.33 -17.28 -9.68
CA PRO A 370 16.42 -15.83 -9.88
C PRO A 370 16.41 -15.06 -8.57
N TYR A 371 15.61 -15.51 -7.62
CA TYR A 371 15.58 -14.97 -6.26
C TYR A 371 15.20 -16.06 -5.24
N VAL A 372 15.56 -15.79 -3.98
CA VAL A 372 15.18 -16.64 -2.82
C VAL A 372 14.81 -15.73 -1.66
N ARG A 373 13.66 -15.97 -1.05
CA ARG A 373 13.22 -15.34 0.20
C ARG A 373 12.73 -16.39 1.19
N ALA A 374 12.65 -16.07 2.47
CA ALA A 374 12.12 -16.98 3.48
C ALA A 374 10.79 -16.50 4.06
N THR A 375 9.94 -17.47 4.42
CA THR A 375 8.77 -17.25 5.29
C THR A 375 8.81 -18.25 6.43
N ALA A 376 8.67 -17.77 7.68
CA ALA A 376 8.66 -18.61 8.88
C ALA A 376 7.36 -18.40 9.66
N TYR A 377 6.71 -19.50 10.06
CA TYR A 377 5.44 -19.54 10.78
C TYR A 377 5.68 -20.06 12.19
N PHE A 378 5.33 -19.27 13.21
CA PHE A 378 5.57 -19.59 14.62
C PHE A 378 4.31 -20.10 15.33
N PRO A 379 4.48 -20.73 16.53
CA PRO A 379 3.39 -21.41 17.21
C PRO A 379 2.21 -20.55 17.62
N GLU A 380 2.42 -19.29 18.00
CA GLU A 380 1.33 -18.38 18.42
C GLU A 380 0.65 -17.68 17.23
N GLY A 381 1.14 -17.90 16.00
CA GLY A 381 0.56 -17.36 14.77
C GLY A 381 1.34 -16.20 14.15
N GLU A 382 2.51 -15.91 14.68
CA GLU A 382 3.44 -14.94 14.07
C GLU A 382 3.98 -15.49 12.75
N VAL A 383 4.24 -14.57 11.81
CA VAL A 383 4.87 -14.91 10.54
C VAL A 383 5.94 -13.90 10.21
N ILE A 384 7.16 -14.39 9.99
CA ILE A 384 8.30 -13.58 9.54
C ILE A 384 8.48 -13.75 8.03
N TYR A 385 8.74 -12.65 7.33
CA TYR A 385 9.04 -12.57 5.90
C TYR A 385 10.42 -11.93 5.72
N SER A 386 11.41 -12.68 5.21
CA SER A 386 12.71 -12.09 4.86
C SER A 386 12.63 -11.36 3.53
N ASN A 387 13.46 -10.35 3.33
CA ASN A 387 13.67 -9.76 2.03
C ASN A 387 14.41 -10.73 1.08
N PRO A 388 14.21 -10.61 -0.25
CA PRO A 388 14.75 -11.54 -1.21
C PRO A 388 16.25 -11.32 -1.46
N PHE A 389 16.99 -12.41 -1.51
CA PHE A 389 18.28 -12.49 -2.19
C PHE A 389 18.00 -12.65 -3.68
N ALA A 390 18.63 -11.88 -4.55
CA ALA A 390 18.33 -11.92 -5.98
C ALA A 390 19.58 -11.94 -6.85
N ARG A 391 19.51 -12.62 -7.98
CA ARG A 391 20.60 -12.62 -8.95
C ARG A 391 20.70 -11.29 -9.69
N TYR A 392 21.91 -10.86 -9.95
CA TYR A 392 22.23 -9.66 -10.75
C TYR A 392 23.62 -9.77 -11.34
N ASP A 393 23.98 -8.81 -12.18
CA ASP A 393 25.33 -8.68 -12.75
C ASP A 393 25.97 -7.41 -12.19
N ALA A 394 26.82 -7.58 -11.17
CA ALA A 394 27.52 -6.47 -10.51
C ALA A 394 28.49 -5.71 -11.43
N SER A 395 28.85 -6.28 -12.57
CA SER A 395 29.66 -5.58 -13.58
C SER A 395 28.88 -4.56 -14.41
N ARG A 396 27.54 -4.68 -14.43
CA ARG A 396 26.64 -3.84 -15.22
C ARG A 396 25.79 -2.91 -14.39
N GLN A 397 25.45 -3.30 -13.16
CA GLN A 397 24.56 -2.55 -12.29
C GLN A 397 24.97 -2.68 -10.83
N ALA A 398 24.80 -1.62 -10.06
CA ALA A 398 25.19 -1.61 -8.65
C ALA A 398 24.22 -2.45 -7.79
N SER A 399 22.98 -2.66 -8.24
CA SER A 399 21.95 -3.33 -7.48
C SER A 399 20.85 -3.84 -8.40
N PRO A 400 20.09 -4.89 -8.02
CA PRO A 400 18.87 -5.31 -8.73
C PRO A 400 17.78 -4.23 -8.82
N PHE A 401 17.92 -3.13 -8.06
CA PHE A 401 17.02 -1.97 -8.15
C PHE A 401 17.31 -1.01 -9.31
N ASP A 402 18.41 -1.20 -10.03
CA ASP A 402 18.78 -0.34 -11.17
C ASP A 402 17.92 -0.69 -12.41
N GLU A 403 16.61 -0.64 -12.20
CA GLU A 403 15.60 -0.86 -13.21
C GLU A 403 15.23 0.47 -13.87
N GLU A 404 15.31 0.51 -15.21
CA GLU A 404 14.84 1.66 -15.97
C GLU A 404 13.31 1.72 -16.00
N LEU A 405 12.78 2.90 -15.72
CA LEU A 405 11.35 3.15 -15.87
C LEU A 405 10.92 2.98 -17.34
N PRO A 406 9.68 2.51 -17.59
CA PRO A 406 9.17 2.37 -18.95
C PRO A 406 9.08 3.72 -19.64
N GLN A 407 9.42 3.74 -20.93
CA GLN A 407 9.41 4.94 -21.73
C GLN A 407 8.00 5.30 -22.20
N VAL A 408 7.75 6.60 -22.32
CA VAL A 408 6.47 7.09 -22.87
C VAL A 408 6.41 6.84 -24.37
N ASP A 409 5.36 6.17 -24.83
CA ASP A 409 4.98 6.12 -26.24
C ASP A 409 4.26 7.42 -26.61
N ILE A 410 4.99 8.34 -27.23
CA ILE A 410 4.47 9.68 -27.58
C ILE A 410 3.29 9.58 -28.53
N PHE A 411 3.35 8.72 -29.56
CA PHE A 411 2.29 8.61 -30.55
C PHE A 411 0.99 8.07 -29.93
N SER A 412 1.08 6.96 -29.21
CA SER A 412 -0.07 6.39 -28.51
C SER A 412 -0.61 7.34 -27.42
N THR A 413 0.26 8.10 -26.75
CA THR A 413 -0.15 9.13 -25.77
C THR A 413 -0.98 10.23 -26.42
N ILE A 414 -0.53 10.77 -27.55
CA ILE A 414 -1.27 11.80 -28.28
C ILE A 414 -2.63 11.26 -28.73
N LEU A 415 -2.65 10.09 -29.36
CA LEU A 415 -3.88 9.47 -29.85
C LEU A 415 -4.87 9.20 -28.70
N PHE A 416 -4.40 8.65 -27.60
CA PHE A 416 -5.22 8.37 -26.41
C PHE A 416 -5.83 9.66 -25.84
N ASN A 417 -5.04 10.71 -25.64
CA ASN A 417 -5.53 11.96 -25.07
C ASN A 417 -6.42 12.74 -26.05
N LEU A 418 -6.22 12.63 -27.37
CA LEU A 418 -7.16 13.16 -28.37
C LEU A 418 -8.52 12.43 -28.32
N LEU A 419 -8.53 11.12 -28.09
CA LEU A 419 -9.76 10.37 -27.87
C LEU A 419 -10.49 10.87 -26.61
N LEU A 420 -9.78 11.06 -25.51
CA LEU A 420 -10.36 11.62 -24.27
C LEU A 420 -10.94 13.01 -24.50
N LEU A 421 -10.23 13.87 -25.25
CA LEU A 421 -10.73 15.19 -25.61
C LEU A 421 -12.02 15.10 -26.44
N ALA A 422 -12.07 14.21 -27.42
CA ALA A 422 -13.27 14.00 -28.23
C ALA A 422 -14.46 13.52 -27.38
N LEU A 423 -14.22 12.64 -26.39
CA LEU A 423 -15.23 12.20 -25.42
C LEU A 423 -15.72 13.38 -24.56
N CYS A 424 -14.83 14.24 -24.07
CA CYS A 424 -15.20 15.44 -23.31
C CYS A 424 -16.06 16.40 -24.14
N VAL A 425 -15.69 16.63 -25.41
CA VAL A 425 -16.47 17.47 -26.33
C VAL A 425 -17.87 16.89 -26.58
N GLY A 426 -17.92 15.57 -26.81
CA GLY A 426 -19.18 14.83 -26.97
C GLY A 426 -20.07 14.93 -25.73
N ASP A 427 -19.51 14.75 -24.55
CA ASP A 427 -20.21 14.88 -23.28
C ASP A 427 -20.74 16.31 -23.06
N GLY A 428 -19.93 17.35 -23.33
CA GLY A 428 -20.34 18.75 -23.29
C GLY A 428 -21.49 19.05 -24.25
N TYR A 429 -21.46 18.48 -25.47
CA TYR A 429 -22.58 18.60 -26.43
C TYR A 429 -23.86 17.94 -25.88
N LEU A 430 -23.76 16.76 -25.26
CA LEU A 430 -24.91 16.08 -24.64
C LEU A 430 -25.47 16.90 -23.48
N LEU A 431 -24.61 17.47 -22.65
CA LEU A 431 -25.01 18.37 -21.55
C LEU A 431 -25.75 19.56 -22.07
N TYR A 432 -25.22 20.24 -23.11
CA TYR A 432 -25.91 21.35 -23.78
C TYR A 432 -27.28 20.92 -24.32
N LYS A 433 -27.33 19.82 -25.09
CA LYS A 433 -28.54 19.35 -25.78
C LYS A 433 -29.66 18.92 -24.82
N TYR A 434 -29.32 18.17 -23.73
CA TYR A 434 -30.34 17.52 -22.88
C TYR A 434 -30.63 18.29 -21.60
N VAL A 435 -29.74 19.16 -21.16
CA VAL A 435 -29.90 19.91 -19.90
C VAL A 435 -30.13 21.40 -20.15
N ILE A 436 -29.29 22.06 -20.97
CA ILE A 436 -29.28 23.50 -21.14
C ILE A 436 -30.29 23.95 -22.23
N LYS A 437 -30.22 23.34 -23.40
CA LYS A 437 -31.12 23.70 -24.52
C LYS A 437 -32.59 23.41 -24.12
N ARG A 438 -33.43 24.40 -24.26
CA ARG A 438 -34.86 24.36 -23.89
C ARG A 438 -35.68 23.51 -24.87
#